data_fd110143cd10209c0fbadc8022986299
#
_entry.id   fd110143cd10209c0fbadc8022986299
#
_cell.length_a   1.000
_cell.length_b   1.000
_cell.length_c   1.000
_cell.angle_alpha   90.00
_cell.angle_beta   90.00
_cell.angle_gamma   90.00
#
_symmetry.space_group_name_H-M   'P 1'
#
loop_
_entity.id
_entity.type
_entity.pdbx_description
1 polymer ?
#
loop_
_entity_poly.entity_id
_entity_poly.type
_entity_poly.pdbx_seq_one_letter_code
_entity_poly.pdbx_strand_id
1 'polypeptide(L)'
;MKFIHFNYFCLYNFFYKDGFGLQEKVNHTALNIEQRPILLFSLSLWLWSVAIRLSIALFFHLSPSQLFFWREGFIIVPIIWAIGHFYFVDNIRYIKIYAEYRGTNKEIQSLQLKKIVIFSVIPILVTLFIFLSNPSAYGWGSAIKG
;
A
#
# COMPACT_ATOMS: atom_id res chain seq x y z
N MET A 1 2.98 17.95 4.05
CA MET A 1 4.11 17.31 3.35
C MET A 1 5.07 16.57 4.28
N LYS A 2 5.46 17.09 5.45
CA LYS A 2 6.39 16.42 6.38
C LYS A 2 5.99 14.98 6.76
N PHE A 3 4.70 14.72 6.95
CA PHE A 3 4.19 13.37 7.28
C PHE A 3 4.47 12.34 6.17
N ILE A 4 4.22 12.68 4.90
CA ILE A 4 4.48 11.79 3.76
C ILE A 4 5.98 11.54 3.61
N HIS A 5 6.82 12.56 3.77
CA HIS A 5 8.28 12.44 3.71
C HIS A 5 8.80 11.52 4.82
N PHE A 6 8.29 11.67 6.04
CA PHE A 6 8.72 10.84 7.16
C PHE A 6 8.29 9.37 6.99
N ASN A 7 7.08 9.11 6.49
CA ASN A 7 6.62 7.76 6.16
C ASN A 7 7.48 7.14 5.07
N TYR A 8 7.77 7.88 4.01
CA TYR A 8 8.66 7.44 2.95
C TYR A 8 10.05 7.08 3.51
N PHE A 9 10.63 7.94 4.34
CA PHE A 9 11.91 7.69 4.99
C PHE A 9 11.90 6.41 5.83
N CYS A 10 10.87 6.20 6.65
CA CYS A 10 10.77 5.01 7.50
C CYS A 10 10.72 3.72 6.66
N LEU A 11 9.93 3.71 5.58
CA LEU A 11 9.84 2.58 4.67
C LEU A 11 11.14 2.37 3.87
N TYR A 12 11.72 3.45 3.37
CA TYR A 12 13.00 3.40 2.66
C TYR A 12 14.10 2.80 3.56
N ASN A 13 14.20 3.30 4.81
CA ASN A 13 15.18 2.83 5.77
C ASN A 13 14.94 1.36 6.18
N PHE A 14 13.68 0.92 6.26
CA PHE A 14 13.32 -0.47 6.48
C PHE A 14 13.84 -1.35 5.34
N PHE A 15 13.49 -1.04 4.09
CA PHE A 15 13.94 -1.81 2.93
C PHE A 15 15.48 -1.76 2.73
N TYR A 16 16.11 -0.67 3.12
CA TYR A 16 17.57 -0.52 3.03
C TYR A 16 18.32 -1.34 4.09
N LYS A 17 17.83 -1.38 5.35
CA LYS A 17 18.50 -2.03 6.47
C LYS A 17 18.28 -3.53 6.59
N ASP A 18 17.11 -4.02 6.22
CA ASP A 18 16.75 -5.42 6.46
C ASP A 18 17.31 -6.41 5.42
N GLY A 19 18.49 -6.12 4.92
CA GLY A 19 19.24 -7.04 4.03
C GLY A 19 18.76 -7.03 2.57
N PHE A 20 17.65 -6.40 2.27
CA PHE A 20 17.22 -6.19 0.89
C PHE A 20 18.14 -5.21 0.14
N GLY A 21 18.92 -4.38 0.87
CA GLY A 21 19.86 -3.42 0.31
C GLY A 21 21.31 -3.90 0.19
N LEU A 22 21.67 -4.99 0.84
CA LEU A 22 23.05 -5.50 0.78
C LEU A 22 23.39 -6.23 -0.53
N GLN A 23 22.40 -6.58 -1.33
CA GLN A 23 22.60 -7.18 -2.65
C GLN A 23 22.62 -6.17 -3.79
N GLU A 24 22.87 -4.90 -3.49
CA GLU A 24 22.87 -3.81 -4.46
C GLU A 24 23.89 -3.98 -5.60
N LYS A 25 24.84 -4.87 -5.45
CA LYS A 25 25.88 -5.10 -6.47
C LYS A 25 25.56 -6.16 -7.52
N VAL A 26 24.50 -6.96 -7.36
CA VAL A 26 24.40 -8.20 -8.17
C VAL A 26 23.09 -8.35 -8.92
N ASN A 27 22.00 -7.79 -8.49
CA ASN A 27 20.73 -8.05 -9.18
C ASN A 27 20.00 -6.76 -9.54
N HIS A 28 19.86 -6.53 -10.83
CA HIS A 28 18.84 -5.69 -11.43
C HIS A 28 17.45 -6.24 -11.06
N THR A 29 17.07 -6.08 -9.80
CA THR A 29 15.68 -6.32 -9.41
C THR A 29 14.81 -5.28 -10.12
N ALA A 30 13.67 -5.69 -10.64
CA ALA A 30 12.77 -4.86 -11.44
C ALA A 30 12.32 -3.55 -10.76
N LEU A 31 12.59 -3.41 -9.46
CA LEU A 31 12.27 -2.23 -8.65
C LEU A 31 13.46 -1.86 -7.77
N ASN A 32 13.97 -0.66 -7.97
CA ASN A 32 14.98 -0.07 -7.10
C ASN A 32 14.43 0.17 -5.68
N ILE A 33 15.32 0.22 -4.68
CA ILE A 33 14.94 0.35 -3.26
C ILE A 33 14.08 1.59 -3.02
N GLU A 34 14.39 2.69 -3.68
CA GLU A 34 13.64 3.96 -3.60
C GLU A 34 12.20 3.87 -4.13
N GLN A 35 11.90 2.89 -4.98
CA GLN A 35 10.57 2.69 -5.57
C GLN A 35 9.65 1.83 -4.69
N ARG A 36 10.21 0.96 -3.85
CA ARG A 36 9.44 0.03 -3.01
C ARG A 36 8.48 0.71 -2.04
N PRO A 37 8.87 1.79 -1.33
CA PRO A 37 7.94 2.56 -0.50
C PRO A 37 6.76 3.12 -1.28
N ILE A 38 7.00 3.59 -2.50
CA ILE A 38 5.97 4.18 -3.36
C ILE A 38 4.97 3.12 -3.79
N LEU A 39 5.45 1.94 -4.20
CA LEU A 39 4.60 0.83 -4.57
C LEU A 39 3.72 0.38 -3.39
N LEU A 40 4.29 0.26 -2.19
CA LEU A 40 3.52 -0.11 -1.00
C LEU A 40 2.42 0.91 -0.68
N PHE A 41 2.70 2.20 -0.79
CA PHE A 41 1.69 3.24 -0.62
C PHE A 41 0.59 3.17 -1.68
N SER A 42 0.96 2.97 -2.93
CA SER A 42 0.00 2.86 -4.04
C SER A 42 -0.95 1.69 -3.84
N LEU A 43 -0.43 0.54 -3.46
CA LEU A 43 -1.21 -0.65 -3.12
C LEU A 43 -2.12 -0.41 -1.90
N SER A 44 -1.60 0.21 -0.85
CA SER A 44 -2.38 0.51 0.36
C SER A 44 -3.55 1.45 0.06
N LEU A 45 -3.34 2.51 -0.72
CA LEU A 45 -4.39 3.45 -1.11
C LEU A 45 -5.46 2.77 -1.97
N TRP A 46 -5.06 1.91 -2.89
CA TRP A 46 -6.01 1.13 -3.67
C TRP A 46 -6.84 0.20 -2.79
N LEU A 47 -6.22 -0.54 -1.87
CA LEU A 47 -6.92 -1.42 -0.92
C LEU A 47 -7.92 -0.66 -0.04
N TRP A 48 -7.58 0.55 0.41
CA TRP A 48 -8.52 1.42 1.12
C TRP A 48 -9.70 1.82 0.25
N SER A 49 -9.46 2.18 -1.02
CA SER A 49 -10.54 2.47 -1.97
C SER A 49 -11.50 1.28 -2.12
N VAL A 50 -10.96 0.07 -2.21
CA VAL A 50 -11.73 -1.18 -2.26
C VAL A 50 -12.56 -1.37 -0.98
N ALA A 51 -11.92 -1.29 0.19
CA ALA A 51 -12.58 -1.49 1.48
C ALA A 51 -13.73 -0.48 1.69
N ILE A 52 -13.52 0.78 1.35
CA ILE A 52 -14.54 1.84 1.47
C ILE A 52 -15.72 1.54 0.54
N ARG A 53 -15.47 1.20 -0.74
CA ARG A 53 -16.54 0.89 -1.71
C ARG A 53 -17.36 -0.32 -1.28
N LEU A 54 -16.71 -1.38 -0.81
CA LEU A 54 -17.40 -2.56 -0.29
C LEU A 54 -18.22 -2.24 0.95
N SER A 55 -17.71 -1.40 1.85
CA SER A 55 -18.47 -0.95 3.02
C SER A 55 -19.72 -0.13 2.62
N ILE A 56 -19.59 0.73 1.62
CA ILE A 56 -20.72 1.49 1.06
C ILE A 56 -21.74 0.53 0.42
N ALA A 57 -21.29 -0.45 -0.37
CA ALA A 57 -22.16 -1.43 -0.99
C ALA A 57 -22.97 -2.20 0.08
N LEU A 58 -22.30 -2.62 1.16
CA LEU A 58 -22.95 -3.31 2.27
C LEU A 58 -24.02 -2.43 2.95
N PHE A 59 -23.65 -1.18 3.26
CA PHE A 59 -24.55 -0.25 3.96
C PHE A 59 -25.81 0.11 3.15
N PHE A 60 -25.67 0.30 1.83
CA PHE A 60 -26.78 0.65 0.94
C PHE A 60 -27.43 -0.55 0.26
N HIS A 61 -27.09 -1.79 0.64
CA HIS A 61 -27.59 -3.02 0.02
C HIS A 61 -27.41 -3.07 -1.51
N LEU A 62 -26.35 -2.43 -2.01
CA LEU A 62 -26.00 -2.44 -3.43
C LEU A 62 -25.25 -3.73 -3.79
N SER A 63 -25.41 -4.21 -5.02
CA SER A 63 -24.61 -5.34 -5.47
C SER A 63 -23.14 -4.93 -5.57
N PRO A 64 -22.19 -5.71 -4.98
CA PRO A 64 -20.77 -5.38 -5.03
C PRO A 64 -20.22 -5.23 -6.45
N SER A 65 -20.78 -5.97 -7.40
CA SER A 65 -20.41 -5.89 -8.82
C SER A 65 -20.66 -4.52 -9.45
N GLN A 66 -21.54 -3.71 -8.88
CA GLN A 66 -21.83 -2.35 -9.38
C GLN A 66 -20.76 -1.33 -8.94
N LEU A 67 -20.08 -1.59 -7.81
CA LEU A 67 -19.11 -0.66 -7.22
C LEU A 67 -17.66 -1.15 -7.32
N PHE A 68 -17.46 -2.39 -7.72
CA PHE A 68 -16.15 -3.01 -7.67
C PHE A 68 -15.69 -3.51 -9.04
N PHE A 69 -14.64 -2.88 -9.54
CA PHE A 69 -13.95 -3.32 -10.76
C PHE A 69 -12.49 -3.64 -10.41
N TRP A 70 -12.15 -4.91 -10.33
CA TRP A 70 -10.76 -5.37 -10.15
C TRP A 70 -9.80 -4.72 -11.16
N ARG A 71 -10.29 -4.46 -12.37
CA ARG A 71 -9.52 -3.84 -13.45
C ARG A 71 -9.05 -2.42 -13.11
N GLU A 72 -9.76 -1.70 -12.25
CA GLU A 72 -9.35 -0.35 -11.83
C GLU A 72 -7.99 -0.37 -11.09
N GLY A 73 -7.70 -1.42 -10.32
CA GLY A 73 -6.42 -1.56 -9.63
C GLY A 73 -5.23 -1.58 -10.59
N PHE A 74 -5.39 -2.21 -11.76
CA PHE A 74 -4.34 -2.24 -12.78
C PHE A 74 -4.08 -0.87 -13.42
N ILE A 75 -4.98 0.08 -13.26
CA ILE A 75 -4.83 1.46 -13.76
C ILE A 75 -4.43 2.40 -12.62
N ILE A 76 -5.14 2.34 -11.50
CA ILE A 76 -4.94 3.27 -10.36
C ILE A 76 -3.58 3.08 -9.71
N VAL A 77 -3.16 1.83 -9.47
CA VAL A 77 -1.88 1.55 -8.81
C VAL A 77 -0.70 2.07 -9.63
N PRO A 78 -0.57 1.79 -10.94
CA PRO A 78 0.48 2.36 -11.77
C PRO A 78 0.46 3.89 -11.84
N ILE A 79 -0.73 4.52 -11.88
CA ILE A 79 -0.83 5.99 -11.91
C ILE A 79 -0.29 6.59 -10.60
N ILE A 80 -0.75 6.10 -9.45
CA ILE A 80 -0.29 6.60 -8.15
C ILE A 80 1.21 6.33 -7.99
N TRP A 81 1.67 5.15 -8.43
CA TRP A 81 3.09 4.81 -8.42
C TRP A 81 3.90 5.76 -9.31
N ALA A 82 3.46 6.05 -10.54
CA ALA A 82 4.14 6.96 -11.45
C ALA A 82 4.24 8.39 -10.88
N ILE A 83 3.15 8.90 -10.29
CA ILE A 83 3.15 10.20 -9.60
C ILE A 83 4.16 10.20 -8.45
N GLY A 84 4.15 9.16 -7.63
CA GLY A 84 5.10 9.00 -6.52
C GLY A 84 6.54 8.89 -7.00
N HIS A 85 6.78 8.12 -8.05
CA HIS A 85 8.09 7.99 -8.68
C HIS A 85 8.63 9.35 -9.13
N PHE A 86 7.85 10.07 -9.93
CA PHE A 86 8.21 11.42 -10.37
C PHE A 86 8.49 12.36 -9.21
N TYR A 87 7.67 12.29 -8.16
CA TYR A 87 7.82 13.18 -7.00
C TYR A 87 9.06 12.87 -6.16
N PHE A 88 9.32 11.59 -5.85
CA PHE A 88 10.39 11.20 -4.92
C PHE A 88 11.71 10.89 -5.62
N VAL A 89 11.66 10.19 -6.76
CA VAL A 89 12.85 9.64 -7.44
C VAL A 89 13.40 10.60 -8.48
N ASP A 90 12.62 10.99 -9.47
CA ASP A 90 13.10 11.84 -10.57
C ASP A 90 13.60 13.21 -10.09
N ASN A 91 12.98 13.76 -9.03
CA ASN A 91 13.45 15.00 -8.41
C ASN A 91 14.54 14.80 -7.35
N ILE A 92 15.07 13.59 -7.20
CA ILE A 92 16.14 13.25 -6.24
C ILE A 92 15.75 13.64 -4.80
N ARG A 93 14.47 13.75 -4.51
CA ARG A 93 13.97 14.17 -3.19
C ARG A 93 14.23 13.13 -2.12
N TYR A 94 14.29 11.84 -2.48
CA TYR A 94 14.58 10.77 -1.53
C TYR A 94 15.93 10.97 -0.81
N ILE A 95 16.97 11.51 -1.48
CA ILE A 95 18.26 11.82 -0.86
C ILE A 95 18.10 12.93 0.18
N LYS A 96 17.37 13.99 -0.15
CA LYS A 96 17.11 15.12 0.77
C LYS A 96 16.31 14.66 1.99
N ILE A 97 15.26 13.86 1.75
CA ILE A 97 14.45 13.27 2.82
C ILE A 97 15.29 12.37 3.71
N TYR A 98 16.14 11.53 3.13
CA TYR A 98 17.04 10.68 3.91
C TYR A 98 18.02 11.51 4.75
N ALA A 99 18.62 12.54 4.19
CA ALA A 99 19.53 13.43 4.92
C ALA A 99 18.82 14.16 6.09
N GLU A 100 17.57 14.59 5.89
CA GLU A 100 16.75 15.27 6.90
C GLU A 100 16.41 14.36 8.08
N TYR A 101 16.05 13.09 7.82
CA TYR A 101 15.52 12.19 8.86
C TYR A 101 16.50 11.14 9.37
N ARG A 102 17.71 11.01 8.81
CA ARG A 102 18.69 9.96 9.20
C ARG A 102 19.06 9.96 10.69
N GLY A 103 18.96 11.12 11.35
CA GLY A 103 19.23 11.28 12.79
C GLY A 103 18.03 10.98 13.70
N THR A 104 16.88 10.61 13.14
CA THR A 104 15.66 10.35 13.94
C THR A 104 15.83 9.11 14.81
N ASN A 105 15.36 9.17 16.06
CA ASN A 105 15.41 8.05 17.01
C ASN A 105 14.78 6.78 16.41
N LYS A 106 15.45 5.65 16.60
CA LYS A 106 15.01 4.33 16.12
C LYS A 106 13.63 3.92 16.67
N GLU A 107 13.30 4.30 17.90
CA GLU A 107 12.01 4.02 18.50
C GLU A 107 10.86 4.73 17.75
N ILE A 108 11.08 6.00 17.39
CA ILE A 108 10.11 6.79 16.61
C ILE A 108 9.93 6.17 15.23
N GLN A 109 11.03 5.75 14.58
CA GLN A 109 10.98 5.07 13.28
C GLN A 109 10.19 3.75 13.39
N SER A 110 10.47 2.93 14.42
CA SER A 110 9.77 1.66 14.65
C SER A 110 8.27 1.86 14.91
N LEU A 111 7.91 2.85 15.73
CA LEU A 111 6.52 3.20 15.99
C LEU A 111 5.80 3.62 14.72
N GLN A 112 6.45 4.41 13.87
CA GLN A 112 5.88 4.85 12.61
C GLN A 112 5.71 3.70 11.62
N LEU A 113 6.68 2.78 11.53
CA LEU A 113 6.56 1.57 10.72
C LEU A 113 5.37 0.71 11.15
N LYS A 114 5.18 0.52 12.47
CA LYS A 114 4.01 -0.19 12.99
C LYS A 114 2.70 0.46 12.53
N LYS A 115 2.61 1.80 12.56
CA LYS A 115 1.42 2.53 12.06
C LYS A 115 1.20 2.30 10.58
N ILE A 116 2.26 2.32 9.76
CA ILE A 116 2.17 2.07 8.32
C ILE A 116 1.70 0.65 8.04
N VAL A 117 2.25 -0.35 8.75
CA VAL A 117 1.82 -1.75 8.62
C VAL A 117 0.34 -1.90 9.00
N ILE A 118 -0.08 -1.36 10.13
CA ILE A 118 -1.48 -1.37 10.56
C ILE A 118 -2.37 -0.72 9.50
N PHE A 119 -2.00 0.46 9.01
CA PHE A 119 -2.73 1.16 7.94
C PHE A 119 -2.87 0.32 6.67
N SER A 120 -1.85 -0.46 6.31
CA SER A 120 -1.87 -1.32 5.12
C SER A 120 -2.66 -2.61 5.32
N VAL A 121 -2.71 -3.14 6.55
CA VAL A 121 -3.38 -4.42 6.88
C VAL A 121 -4.87 -4.24 7.12
N ILE A 122 -5.29 -3.14 7.74
CA ILE A 122 -6.71 -2.89 8.05
C ILE A 122 -7.63 -3.07 6.84
N PRO A 123 -7.38 -2.46 5.67
CA PRO A 123 -8.29 -2.61 4.53
C PRO A 123 -8.38 -4.05 4.01
N ILE A 124 -7.31 -4.84 4.16
CA ILE A 124 -7.33 -6.27 3.83
C ILE A 124 -8.28 -7.01 4.76
N LEU A 125 -8.16 -6.78 6.07
CA LEU A 125 -9.03 -7.41 7.07
C LEU A 125 -10.49 -7.00 6.89
N VAL A 126 -10.76 -5.73 6.66
CA VAL A 126 -12.13 -5.22 6.38
C VAL A 126 -12.69 -5.88 5.13
N THR A 127 -11.93 -5.96 4.06
CA THR A 127 -12.35 -6.60 2.81
C THR A 127 -12.66 -8.08 3.02
N LEU A 128 -11.77 -8.82 3.68
CA LEU A 128 -11.98 -10.23 4.03
C LEU A 128 -13.20 -10.43 4.91
N PHE A 129 -13.39 -9.61 5.93
CA PHE A 129 -14.55 -9.67 6.81
C PHE A 129 -15.86 -9.49 6.03
N ILE A 130 -15.93 -8.50 5.13
CA ILE A 130 -17.11 -8.26 4.29
C ILE A 130 -17.39 -9.48 3.39
N PHE A 131 -16.36 -10.05 2.75
CA PHE A 131 -16.51 -11.25 1.92
C PHE A 131 -17.02 -12.45 2.71
N LEU A 132 -16.45 -12.71 3.89
CA LEU A 132 -16.84 -13.84 4.73
C LEU A 132 -18.24 -13.67 5.34
N SER A 133 -18.65 -12.43 5.63
CA SER A 133 -19.98 -12.16 6.19
C SER A 133 -21.11 -12.22 5.16
N ASN A 134 -20.80 -12.09 3.87
CA ASN A 134 -21.81 -12.06 2.80
C ASN A 134 -21.41 -12.93 1.59
N PRO A 135 -21.18 -14.24 1.77
CA PRO A 135 -20.67 -15.11 0.71
C PRO A 135 -21.64 -15.22 -0.48
N SER A 136 -22.96 -15.14 -0.23
CA SER A 136 -23.99 -15.21 -1.26
C SER A 136 -24.02 -13.99 -2.19
N ALA A 137 -23.69 -12.80 -1.68
CA ALA A 137 -23.66 -11.57 -2.47
C ALA A 137 -22.53 -11.58 -3.53
N TYR A 138 -21.52 -12.46 -3.36
CA TYR A 138 -20.34 -12.57 -4.23
C TYR A 138 -20.34 -13.84 -5.10
N GLY A 139 -21.48 -14.53 -5.19
CA GLY A 139 -21.61 -15.73 -6.02
C GLY A 139 -20.96 -17.01 -5.47
N TRP A 140 -20.38 -16.96 -4.28
CA TRP A 140 -19.70 -18.12 -3.66
C TRP A 140 -20.70 -19.07 -2.97
N GLY A 141 -21.91 -18.59 -2.70
CA GLY A 141 -22.96 -19.40 -2.06
C GLY A 141 -23.58 -20.48 -2.94
N SER A 142 -23.41 -20.42 -4.25
CA SER A 142 -23.92 -21.43 -5.18
C SER A 142 -22.99 -22.64 -5.35
N ALA A 143 -21.70 -22.49 -5.06
CA ALA A 143 -20.70 -23.55 -5.20
C ALA A 143 -20.69 -24.54 -4.02
N ILE A 144 -21.34 -24.22 -2.90
CA ILE A 144 -21.35 -25.06 -1.68
C ILE A 144 -22.63 -25.94 -1.59
N LYS A 145 -23.59 -25.74 -2.50
CA LYS A 145 -24.86 -26.50 -2.55
C LYS A 145 -24.91 -27.53 -3.69
N GLY A 146 -23.78 -27.88 -4.25
CA GLY A 146 -23.65 -28.96 -5.21
C GLY A 146 -23.17 -30.25 -4.58
#